data_987c0c7da2e170033b716c082ca609ab
#
_entry.id   987c0c7da2e170033b716c082ca609ab
#
_cell.length_a   1.000
_cell.length_b   1.000
_cell.length_c   1.000
_cell.angle_alpha   90.00
_cell.angle_beta   90.00
_cell.angle_gamma   90.00
#
_symmetry.space_group_name_H-M   'P 1'
#
loop_
_entity.id
_entity.type
_entity.pdbx_description
1 polymer ?
#
loop_
_entity_poly.entity_id
_entity_poly.type
_entity_poly.pdbx_seq_one_letter_code
_entity_poly.pdbx_strand_id
1 'polypeptide(L)'
;DINASNYGLTFGFHSRIDDRVQRVVSKIDVGNLYINRNQIGAVVGSQPFGGNGLSGTGPKAGGPRYLQRFAMQNLLPLGQLVPPRLTLKEVSNALNINPKFQLPATVDLPGPTGESNRYILSPRRRVLCMGPGSKEYAERAKLLGCNAVAVTLCTNALILVEELDAVICVGPAATEIRKALSARNGPIVPVLMDENFEMWLMREQSVCIDTTAAGGNAALLAS
;
A
#
# COMPACT_ATOMS: atom_id res chain seq x y z
N ASP A 1 16.56 -5.61 -8.02
CA ASP A 1 16.01 -5.81 -9.38
C ASP A 1 14.48 -6.01 -9.33
N ILE A 2 13.92 -6.91 -8.48
CA ILE A 2 12.48 -7.21 -8.47
C ILE A 2 11.65 -5.97 -8.16
N ASN A 3 11.93 -5.29 -7.05
CA ASN A 3 11.19 -4.07 -6.69
C ASN A 3 11.35 -2.94 -7.73
N ALA A 4 12.49 -2.89 -8.41
CA ALA A 4 12.76 -1.89 -9.44
C ALA A 4 11.94 -2.09 -10.73
N SER A 5 11.36 -3.27 -10.92
CA SER A 5 10.45 -3.53 -12.05
C SER A 5 9.10 -2.80 -11.93
N ASN A 6 8.75 -2.37 -10.73
CA ASN A 6 7.46 -1.81 -10.33
C ASN A 6 6.25 -2.75 -10.51
N TYR A 7 6.44 -3.98 -10.97
CA TYR A 7 5.41 -5.01 -11.00
C TYR A 7 5.46 -5.81 -9.69
N GLY A 8 4.32 -5.96 -9.03
CA GLY A 8 4.25 -6.62 -7.73
C GLY A 8 2.97 -7.44 -7.57
N LEU A 9 2.67 -8.37 -8.49
CA LEU A 9 1.49 -9.24 -8.34
C LEU A 9 1.80 -10.44 -7.47
N THR A 10 2.67 -11.33 -7.93
CA THR A 10 3.05 -12.56 -7.24
C THR A 10 4.56 -12.74 -7.21
N PHE A 11 5.05 -13.33 -6.13
CA PHE A 11 6.44 -13.73 -5.99
C PHE A 11 6.54 -15.08 -5.29
N GLY A 12 7.23 -16.04 -5.91
CA GLY A 12 7.52 -17.34 -5.35
C GLY A 12 8.95 -17.44 -4.86
N PHE A 13 9.14 -18.01 -3.68
CA PHE A 13 10.46 -18.19 -3.09
C PHE A 13 10.56 -19.53 -2.37
N HIS A 14 11.64 -20.26 -2.63
CA HIS A 14 11.88 -21.55 -2.01
C HIS A 14 13.12 -21.49 -1.12
N SER A 15 12.96 -21.76 0.16
CA SER A 15 14.05 -21.83 1.13
C SER A 15 13.65 -22.62 2.36
N ARG A 16 14.57 -23.41 2.90
CA ARG A 16 14.43 -24.10 4.20
C ARG A 16 14.98 -23.27 5.37
N ILE A 17 15.54 -22.08 5.08
CA ILE A 17 16.14 -21.17 6.08
C ILE A 17 15.12 -20.08 6.40
N ASP A 18 14.49 -20.14 7.58
CA ASP A 18 13.44 -19.20 7.97
C ASP A 18 13.91 -17.76 7.99
N ASP A 19 15.05 -17.43 8.57
CA ASP A 19 15.62 -16.06 8.57
C ASP A 19 15.73 -15.47 7.17
N ARG A 20 16.04 -16.33 6.16
CA ARG A 20 16.08 -15.90 4.76
C ARG A 20 14.69 -15.60 4.25
N VAL A 21 13.70 -16.43 4.58
CA VAL A 21 12.30 -16.23 4.23
C VAL A 21 11.80 -14.91 4.81
N GLN A 22 11.94 -14.68 6.11
CA GLN A 22 11.48 -13.46 6.77
C GLN A 22 12.18 -12.20 6.20
N ARG A 23 13.47 -12.29 5.90
CA ARG A 23 14.22 -11.20 5.28
C ARG A 23 13.71 -10.87 3.87
N VAL A 24 13.34 -11.87 3.08
CA VAL A 24 12.76 -11.68 1.75
C VAL A 24 11.38 -11.06 1.89
N VAL A 25 10.50 -11.63 2.71
CA VAL A 25 9.14 -11.13 2.96
C VAL A 25 9.15 -9.65 3.37
N SER A 26 10.08 -9.25 4.24
CA SER A 26 10.16 -7.86 4.72
C SER A 26 10.66 -6.84 3.68
N LYS A 27 11.31 -7.29 2.61
CA LYS A 27 11.96 -6.41 1.62
C LYS A 27 11.26 -6.38 0.26
N ILE A 28 10.53 -7.44 -0.09
CA ILE A 28 9.88 -7.57 -1.40
C ILE A 28 8.58 -6.80 -1.42
N ASP A 29 8.45 -5.89 -2.37
CA ASP A 29 7.26 -5.07 -2.59
C ASP A 29 6.30 -5.72 -3.59
N VAL A 30 5.74 -6.85 -3.18
CA VAL A 30 4.80 -7.64 -3.97
C VAL A 30 3.56 -7.92 -3.15
N GLY A 31 2.40 -7.94 -3.79
CA GLY A 31 1.13 -8.15 -3.12
C GLY A 31 0.95 -9.57 -2.58
N ASN A 32 1.38 -10.60 -3.31
CA ASN A 32 1.23 -12.00 -2.92
C ASN A 32 2.56 -12.73 -2.95
N LEU A 33 2.97 -13.24 -1.79
CA LEU A 33 4.17 -14.06 -1.64
C LEU A 33 3.79 -15.52 -1.37
N TYR A 34 4.41 -16.42 -2.10
CA TYR A 34 4.23 -17.85 -1.99
C TYR A 34 5.57 -18.50 -1.65
N ILE A 35 5.67 -19.04 -0.44
CA ILE A 35 6.91 -19.60 0.09
C ILE A 35 6.80 -21.12 0.13
N ASN A 36 7.77 -21.79 -0.51
CA ASN A 36 7.87 -23.24 -0.60
C ASN A 36 6.67 -23.93 -1.28
N ARG A 37 5.90 -23.17 -2.04
CA ARG A 37 4.76 -23.66 -2.81
C ARG A 37 4.68 -23.00 -4.18
N ASN A 38 3.81 -23.48 -5.04
CA ASN A 38 3.54 -22.86 -6.34
C ASN A 38 2.77 -21.52 -6.19
N GLN A 39 2.81 -20.69 -7.24
CA GLN A 39 2.13 -19.40 -7.29
C GLN A 39 0.73 -19.47 -7.90
N ILE A 40 0.17 -20.66 -8.05
CA ILE A 40 -1.10 -20.90 -8.71
C ILE A 40 -2.20 -21.07 -7.67
N GLY A 41 -3.29 -20.34 -7.85
CA GLY A 41 -4.49 -20.44 -7.04
C GLY A 41 -4.38 -19.68 -5.71
N ALA A 42 -5.25 -18.69 -5.57
CA ALA A 42 -5.54 -18.02 -4.32
C ALA A 42 -6.88 -18.50 -3.78
N VAL A 43 -6.98 -18.66 -2.46
CA VAL A 43 -8.20 -19.12 -1.79
C VAL A 43 -8.85 -17.92 -1.11
N VAL A 44 -10.12 -17.67 -1.39
CA VAL A 44 -10.92 -16.60 -0.77
C VAL A 44 -10.91 -16.77 0.75
N GLY A 45 -10.64 -15.68 1.46
CA GLY A 45 -10.57 -15.67 2.93
C GLY A 45 -9.23 -16.12 3.52
N SER A 46 -8.48 -16.98 2.83
CA SER A 46 -7.17 -17.47 3.28
C SER A 46 -6.01 -16.74 2.61
N GLN A 47 -6.16 -16.47 1.31
CA GLN A 47 -5.11 -15.89 0.49
C GLN A 47 -5.67 -14.72 -0.35
N PRO A 48 -5.93 -13.56 0.29
CA PRO A 48 -6.39 -12.37 -0.44
C PRO A 48 -5.46 -12.04 -1.59
N PHE A 49 -6.01 -11.82 -2.80
CA PHE A 49 -5.25 -11.70 -4.02
C PHE A 49 -5.32 -10.31 -4.64
N GLY A 50 -4.17 -9.74 -4.93
CA GLY A 50 -4.03 -8.45 -5.59
C GLY A 50 -2.60 -7.91 -5.49
N GLY A 51 -2.18 -7.16 -6.49
CA GLY A 51 -0.81 -6.66 -6.62
C GLY A 51 -0.58 -5.26 -6.07
N ASN A 52 0.68 -4.87 -6.09
CA ASN A 52 1.19 -3.54 -5.78
C ASN A 52 1.83 -2.91 -7.04
N GLY A 53 2.13 -1.64 -6.97
CA GLY A 53 2.83 -0.93 -8.03
C GLY A 53 2.02 -0.83 -9.32
N LEU A 54 2.55 -1.34 -10.43
CA LEU A 54 1.84 -1.44 -11.71
C LEU A 54 0.81 -2.58 -11.74
N SER A 55 0.87 -3.49 -10.77
CA SER A 55 -0.04 -4.64 -10.69
C SER A 55 -1.29 -4.37 -9.85
N GLY A 56 -1.47 -3.18 -9.32
CA GLY A 56 -2.68 -2.79 -8.60
C GLY A 56 -2.46 -1.83 -7.43
N THR A 57 -3.58 -1.34 -6.89
CA THR A 57 -3.60 -0.38 -5.77
C THR A 57 -4.38 -0.87 -4.56
N GLY A 58 -4.89 -2.10 -4.61
CA GLY A 58 -5.79 -2.68 -3.59
C GLY A 58 -7.26 -2.23 -3.77
N PRO A 59 -8.15 -2.70 -2.93
CA PRO A 59 -7.97 -3.77 -1.96
C PRO A 59 -7.85 -5.13 -2.65
N LYS A 60 -7.32 -6.12 -1.92
CA LYS A 60 -7.18 -7.49 -2.41
C LYS A 60 -8.52 -8.20 -2.55
N ALA A 61 -8.73 -8.84 -3.70
CA ALA A 61 -9.90 -9.68 -3.93
C ALA A 61 -9.94 -10.85 -2.92
N GLY A 62 -11.14 -11.17 -2.42
CA GLY A 62 -11.35 -12.18 -1.39
C GLY A 62 -10.73 -11.85 -0.03
N GLY A 63 -10.27 -10.63 0.19
CA GLY A 63 -9.72 -10.16 1.44
C GLY A 63 -10.73 -9.42 2.33
N PRO A 64 -10.37 -9.16 3.59
CA PRO A 64 -11.28 -8.57 4.58
C PRO A 64 -11.74 -7.14 4.24
N ARG A 65 -11.03 -6.46 3.35
CA ARG A 65 -11.32 -5.07 2.94
C ARG A 65 -12.03 -4.97 1.59
N TYR A 66 -12.26 -6.11 0.91
CA TYR A 66 -12.75 -6.11 -0.46
C TYR A 66 -14.18 -5.57 -0.60
N LEU A 67 -15.07 -5.91 0.33
CA LEU A 67 -16.47 -5.46 0.30
C LEU A 67 -16.60 -3.94 0.38
N GLN A 68 -15.69 -3.27 1.03
CA GLN A 68 -15.69 -1.81 1.15
C GLN A 68 -15.49 -1.10 -0.21
N ARG A 69 -14.97 -1.81 -1.22
CA ARG A 69 -14.86 -1.30 -2.59
C ARG A 69 -16.21 -1.00 -3.23
N PHE A 70 -17.25 -1.65 -2.77
CA PHE A 70 -18.61 -1.53 -3.27
C PHE A 70 -19.50 -0.63 -2.40
N ALA A 71 -18.97 -0.13 -1.29
CA ALA A 71 -19.69 0.83 -0.45
C ALA A 71 -19.79 2.18 -1.17
N MET A 72 -20.87 2.93 -0.86
CA MET A 72 -20.99 4.31 -1.31
C MET A 72 -19.87 5.14 -0.71
N GLN A 73 -19.26 5.97 -1.53
CA GLN A 73 -18.21 6.89 -1.10
C GLN A 73 -18.83 8.22 -0.68
N ASN A 74 -18.50 8.68 0.51
CA ASN A 74 -18.76 10.03 0.95
C ASN A 74 -17.54 10.89 0.64
N LEU A 75 -17.73 11.95 -0.12
CA LEU A 75 -16.63 12.82 -0.50
C LEU A 75 -16.11 13.60 0.71
N LEU A 76 -14.82 13.82 0.73
CA LEU A 76 -14.14 14.66 1.72
C LEU A 76 -14.78 16.06 1.74
N PRO A 77 -15.22 16.56 2.91
CA PRO A 77 -15.75 17.90 3.04
C PRO A 77 -14.69 18.94 2.72
N LEU A 78 -15.13 20.04 2.10
CA LEU A 78 -14.27 21.18 1.83
C LEU A 78 -13.98 21.94 3.12
N GLY A 79 -12.71 22.12 3.45
CA GLY A 79 -12.28 23.00 4.52
C GLY A 79 -12.09 24.43 4.04
N GLN A 80 -11.90 25.36 5.00
CA GLN A 80 -11.72 26.78 4.70
C GLN A 80 -10.25 27.14 4.40
N LEU A 81 -9.31 26.40 4.97
CA LEU A 81 -7.87 26.71 4.84
C LEU A 81 -7.28 26.12 3.57
N VAL A 82 -6.70 26.99 2.76
CA VAL A 82 -5.91 26.57 1.59
C VAL A 82 -4.52 26.15 2.06
N PRO A 83 -4.01 25.00 1.65
CA PRO A 83 -2.66 24.57 2.01
C PRO A 83 -1.60 25.46 1.35
N PRO A 84 -0.35 25.50 1.88
CA PRO A 84 0.71 26.31 1.34
C PRO A 84 1.06 25.90 -0.10
N ARG A 85 1.50 26.88 -0.89
CA ARG A 85 2.13 26.61 -2.18
C ARG A 85 3.60 26.28 -1.93
N LEU A 86 4.03 25.09 -2.33
CA LEU A 86 5.40 24.61 -2.20
C LEU A 86 6.02 24.37 -3.57
N THR A 87 7.33 24.55 -3.66
CA THR A 87 8.12 24.13 -4.80
C THR A 87 8.29 22.61 -4.81
N LEU A 88 8.65 22.02 -5.94
CA LEU A 88 8.93 20.59 -6.05
C LEU A 88 10.02 20.13 -5.06
N LYS A 89 11.07 20.95 -4.88
CA LYS A 89 12.15 20.65 -3.95
C LYS A 89 11.66 20.59 -2.50
N GLU A 90 10.81 21.54 -2.09
CA GLU A 90 10.22 21.55 -0.74
C GLU A 90 9.29 20.37 -0.54
N VAL A 91 8.48 20.01 -1.53
CA VAL A 91 7.62 18.81 -1.50
C VAL A 91 8.47 17.56 -1.36
N SER A 92 9.51 17.39 -2.18
CA SER A 92 10.40 16.22 -2.12
C SER A 92 11.10 16.12 -0.78
N ASN A 93 11.61 17.24 -0.25
CA ASN A 93 12.24 17.28 1.08
C ASN A 93 11.25 16.86 2.19
N ALA A 94 10.03 17.40 2.16
CA ALA A 94 9.00 17.09 3.14
C ALA A 94 8.55 15.62 3.09
N LEU A 95 8.47 15.04 1.88
CA LEU A 95 8.13 13.63 1.69
C LEU A 95 9.29 12.66 2.01
N ASN A 96 10.52 13.14 2.11
CA ASN A 96 11.70 12.33 2.45
C ASN A 96 12.00 12.28 3.95
N ILE A 97 11.27 13.02 4.77
CA ILE A 97 11.36 12.89 6.23
C ILE A 97 10.91 11.48 6.61
N ASN A 98 11.76 10.73 7.32
CA ASN A 98 11.37 9.39 7.79
C ASN A 98 10.21 9.51 8.79
N PRO A 99 9.02 8.98 8.47
CA PRO A 99 7.95 8.92 9.45
C PRO A 99 8.39 8.02 10.61
N LYS A 100 7.81 8.20 11.78
CA LYS A 100 7.97 7.23 12.86
C LYS A 100 7.49 5.88 12.32
N PHE A 101 8.40 4.94 12.20
CA PHE A 101 8.11 3.62 11.65
C PHE A 101 7.06 2.94 12.54
N GLN A 102 5.89 2.72 12.01
CA GLN A 102 4.91 1.84 12.62
C GLN A 102 5.15 0.43 12.08
N LEU A 103 5.24 -0.53 12.99
CA LEU A 103 5.31 -1.93 12.59
C LEU A 103 4.06 -2.30 11.79
N PRO A 104 4.20 -3.05 10.70
CA PRO A 104 3.05 -3.55 9.96
C PRO A 104 2.13 -4.36 10.88
N ALA A 105 0.83 -4.13 10.76
CA ALA A 105 -0.15 -4.99 11.43
C ALA A 105 -0.21 -6.32 10.67
N THR A 106 -0.04 -7.43 11.39
CA THR A 106 -0.14 -8.77 10.81
C THR A 106 -1.32 -9.50 11.42
N VAL A 107 -2.09 -10.13 10.55
CA VAL A 107 -3.25 -10.96 10.93
C VAL A 107 -3.05 -12.34 10.31
N ASP A 108 -3.17 -13.39 11.11
CA ASP A 108 -3.16 -14.76 10.62
C ASP A 108 -4.55 -15.10 10.04
N LEU A 109 -4.55 -15.64 8.84
CA LEU A 109 -5.74 -16.08 8.14
C LEU A 109 -5.85 -17.62 8.19
N PRO A 110 -7.06 -18.16 8.10
CA PRO A 110 -7.25 -19.60 8.14
C PRO A 110 -6.54 -20.31 6.96
N GLY A 111 -6.15 -21.55 7.17
CA GLY A 111 -5.54 -22.41 6.14
C GLY A 111 -5.58 -23.87 6.55
N PRO A 112 -5.28 -24.79 5.62
CA PRO A 112 -5.14 -26.20 5.94
C PRO A 112 -3.90 -26.46 6.81
N THR A 113 -3.87 -27.61 7.47
CA THR A 113 -2.69 -28.08 8.20
C THR A 113 -1.45 -28.08 7.29
N GLY A 114 -0.36 -27.50 7.78
CA GLY A 114 0.88 -27.39 7.00
C GLY A 114 0.95 -26.13 6.12
N GLU A 115 0.00 -25.19 6.25
CA GLU A 115 0.02 -23.91 5.57
C GLU A 115 -0.16 -22.75 6.56
N SER A 116 0.71 -21.75 6.50
CA SER A 116 0.58 -20.49 7.23
C SER A 116 0.20 -19.37 6.27
N ASN A 117 -0.89 -18.68 6.56
CA ASN A 117 -1.38 -17.55 5.79
C ASN A 117 -1.34 -16.29 6.64
N ARG A 118 -0.55 -15.32 6.23
CA ARG A 118 -0.43 -14.02 6.91
C ARG A 118 -0.92 -12.90 6.01
N TYR A 119 -1.74 -12.04 6.57
CA TYR A 119 -2.18 -10.81 5.95
C TYR A 119 -1.53 -9.63 6.65
N ILE A 120 -0.75 -8.86 5.90
CA ILE A 120 0.09 -7.78 6.42
C ILE A 120 -0.44 -6.45 5.90
N LEU A 121 -0.67 -5.50 6.82
CA LEU A 121 -1.04 -4.13 6.52
C LEU A 121 0.11 -3.19 6.86
N SER A 122 0.53 -2.39 5.89
CA SER A 122 1.56 -1.37 6.07
C SER A 122 1.11 -0.02 5.50
N PRO A 123 1.44 1.11 6.14
CA PRO A 123 1.06 2.41 5.61
C PRO A 123 1.76 2.71 4.28
N ARG A 124 1.07 3.43 3.38
CA ARG A 124 1.70 4.08 2.23
C ARG A 124 2.67 5.13 2.74
N ARG A 125 3.84 5.21 2.12
CA ARG A 125 4.91 6.05 2.66
C ARG A 125 4.71 7.53 2.35
N ARG A 126 4.53 7.90 1.08
CA ARG A 126 4.54 9.28 0.60
C ARG A 126 3.19 9.69 0.06
N VAL A 127 2.53 10.59 0.77
CA VAL A 127 1.15 10.99 0.50
C VAL A 127 1.07 12.51 0.34
N LEU A 128 0.51 12.97 -0.78
CA LEU A 128 0.16 14.37 -0.96
C LEU A 128 -1.31 14.59 -0.63
N CYS A 129 -1.60 15.67 0.11
CA CYS A 129 -2.95 16.11 0.41
C CYS A 129 -3.19 17.45 -0.27
N MET A 130 -4.15 17.51 -1.19
CA MET A 130 -4.39 18.66 -2.05
C MET A 130 -5.83 19.16 -1.90
N GLY A 131 -5.99 20.48 -1.97
CA GLY A 131 -7.29 21.16 -1.88
C GLY A 131 -7.57 21.79 -0.51
N PRO A 132 -8.69 22.53 -0.40
CA PRO A 132 -9.05 23.24 0.83
C PRO A 132 -9.29 22.27 2.00
N GLY A 133 -8.69 22.53 3.16
CA GLY A 133 -8.79 21.67 4.34
C GLY A 133 -7.82 20.48 4.37
N SER A 134 -7.01 20.29 3.33
CA SER A 134 -6.11 19.13 3.21
C SER A 134 -5.05 19.02 4.33
N LYS A 135 -4.81 20.08 5.10
CA LYS A 135 -3.96 20.02 6.31
C LYS A 135 -4.47 19.00 7.33
N GLU A 136 -5.76 18.98 7.59
CA GLU A 136 -6.39 18.04 8.51
C GLU A 136 -6.18 16.59 8.04
N TYR A 137 -6.39 16.34 6.75
CA TYR A 137 -6.22 15.00 6.17
C TYR A 137 -4.75 14.56 6.16
N ALA A 138 -3.81 15.49 6.02
CA ALA A 138 -2.41 15.19 6.16
C ALA A 138 -2.06 14.76 7.59
N GLU A 139 -2.62 15.41 8.62
CA GLU A 139 -2.41 15.00 10.01
C GLU A 139 -3.04 13.61 10.30
N ARG A 140 -4.25 13.34 9.81
CA ARG A 140 -4.87 12.00 9.90
C ARG A 140 -4.01 10.93 9.23
N ALA A 141 -3.45 11.21 8.05
CA ALA A 141 -2.56 10.28 7.37
C ALA A 141 -1.24 10.04 8.14
N LYS A 142 -0.69 11.07 8.78
CA LYS A 142 0.51 10.93 9.63
C LYS A 142 0.26 10.05 10.85
N LEU A 143 -0.93 10.07 11.43
CA LEU A 143 -1.29 9.18 12.55
C LEU A 143 -1.26 7.71 12.16
N LEU A 144 -1.44 7.39 10.87
CA LEU A 144 -1.30 6.04 10.32
C LEU A 144 0.16 5.66 9.98
N GLY A 145 1.11 6.57 10.19
CA GLY A 145 2.51 6.34 9.83
C GLY A 145 2.88 6.73 8.40
N CYS A 146 2.00 7.44 7.67
CA CYS A 146 2.32 7.98 6.35
C CYS A 146 3.19 9.24 6.48
N ASN A 147 4.04 9.48 5.48
CA ASN A 147 4.69 10.78 5.28
C ASN A 147 3.76 11.65 4.43
N ALA A 148 2.90 12.42 5.07
CA ALA A 148 1.85 13.17 4.42
C ALA A 148 2.13 14.68 4.43
N VAL A 149 1.95 15.31 3.28
CA VAL A 149 2.19 16.76 3.09
C VAL A 149 0.96 17.41 2.47
N ALA A 150 0.43 18.44 3.14
CA ALA A 150 -0.62 19.27 2.56
C ALA A 150 -0.01 20.36 1.69
N VAL A 151 -0.43 20.45 0.42
CA VAL A 151 0.18 21.33 -0.55
C VAL A 151 -0.80 21.85 -1.60
N THR A 152 -0.61 23.11 -2.03
CA THR A 152 -1.11 23.60 -3.31
C THR A 152 0.00 23.46 -4.34
N LEU A 153 -0.19 22.53 -5.27
CA LEU A 153 0.76 22.23 -6.34
C LEU A 153 0.04 22.31 -7.69
N CYS A 154 0.74 22.78 -8.72
CA CYS A 154 0.25 22.66 -10.08
C CYS A 154 0.11 21.17 -10.45
N THR A 155 -1.01 20.78 -11.02
CA THR A 155 -1.28 19.37 -11.37
C THR A 155 -0.21 18.77 -12.26
N ASN A 156 0.32 19.53 -13.22
CA ASN A 156 1.40 19.08 -14.09
C ASN A 156 2.71 18.79 -13.33
N ALA A 157 2.92 19.42 -12.19
CA ALA A 157 4.11 19.15 -11.37
C ALA A 157 4.04 17.79 -10.64
N LEU A 158 2.87 17.18 -10.53
CA LEU A 158 2.71 15.83 -9.94
C LEU A 158 3.48 14.76 -10.70
N ILE A 159 3.70 14.95 -12.01
CA ILE A 159 4.48 14.03 -12.85
C ILE A 159 5.91 13.93 -12.34
N LEU A 160 6.44 15.02 -11.78
CA LEU A 160 7.84 15.16 -11.34
C LEU A 160 8.05 14.79 -9.85
N VAL A 161 6.99 14.53 -9.10
CA VAL A 161 7.13 14.08 -7.70
C VAL A 161 7.53 12.61 -7.68
N GLU A 162 8.77 12.34 -7.31
CA GLU A 162 9.29 10.97 -7.24
C GLU A 162 8.63 10.16 -6.11
N GLU A 163 8.54 8.86 -6.30
CA GLU A 163 8.10 7.87 -5.29
C GLU A 163 6.80 8.23 -4.54
N LEU A 164 5.84 8.85 -5.23
CA LEU A 164 4.54 9.18 -4.67
C LEU A 164 3.66 7.92 -4.57
N ASP A 165 3.09 7.66 -3.38
CA ASP A 165 2.31 6.45 -3.11
C ASP A 165 0.78 6.67 -3.15
N ALA A 166 0.31 7.89 -2.85
CA ALA A 166 -1.10 8.27 -2.95
C ALA A 166 -1.28 9.80 -2.99
N VAL A 167 -2.42 10.23 -3.52
CA VAL A 167 -2.90 11.62 -3.41
C VAL A 167 -4.26 11.61 -2.74
N ILE A 168 -4.43 12.36 -1.65
CA ILE A 168 -5.72 12.71 -1.07
C ILE A 168 -6.17 14.01 -1.73
N CYS A 169 -7.30 13.99 -2.42
CA CYS A 169 -7.84 15.15 -3.15
C CYS A 169 -9.13 15.63 -2.51
N VAL A 170 -9.11 16.88 -2.03
CA VAL A 170 -10.29 17.57 -1.51
C VAL A 170 -10.80 18.54 -2.57
N GLY A 171 -12.04 18.35 -3.01
CA GLY A 171 -12.67 19.20 -4.02
C GLY A 171 -12.64 18.65 -5.45
N PRO A 172 -12.97 19.48 -6.45
CA PRO A 172 -13.30 19.02 -7.80
C PRO A 172 -12.09 18.66 -8.67
N ALA A 173 -10.85 18.91 -8.22
CA ALA A 173 -9.64 18.74 -9.03
C ALA A 173 -9.23 17.27 -9.30
N ALA A 174 -9.98 16.29 -8.79
CA ALA A 174 -9.59 14.87 -8.86
C ALA A 174 -9.39 14.35 -10.29
N THR A 175 -10.21 14.79 -11.23
CA THR A 175 -10.10 14.37 -12.64
C THR A 175 -8.79 14.85 -13.26
N GLU A 176 -8.43 16.12 -13.04
CA GLU A 176 -7.18 16.70 -13.53
C GLU A 176 -5.96 16.05 -12.86
N ILE A 177 -6.05 15.76 -11.57
CA ILE A 177 -5.02 15.04 -10.81
C ILE A 177 -4.83 13.63 -11.38
N ARG A 178 -5.91 12.87 -11.62
CA ARG A 178 -5.82 11.53 -12.23
C ARG A 178 -5.20 11.57 -13.61
N LYS A 179 -5.57 12.54 -14.44
CA LYS A 179 -4.99 12.74 -15.76
C LYS A 179 -3.48 13.03 -15.67
N ALA A 180 -3.06 13.90 -14.78
CA ALA A 180 -1.64 14.17 -14.57
C ALA A 180 -0.88 12.93 -14.08
N LEU A 181 -1.46 12.19 -13.12
CA LEU A 181 -0.83 10.99 -12.57
C LEU A 181 -0.77 9.84 -13.59
N SER A 182 -1.71 9.74 -14.53
CA SER A 182 -1.68 8.71 -15.58
C SER A 182 -0.54 8.90 -16.59
N ALA A 183 0.04 10.10 -16.68
CA ALA A 183 1.22 10.38 -17.50
C ALA A 183 2.55 10.04 -16.83
N ARG A 184 2.52 9.56 -15.56
CA ARG A 184 3.74 9.16 -14.83
C ARG A 184 4.23 7.80 -15.30
N ASN A 185 5.54 7.64 -15.27
CA ASN A 185 6.16 6.32 -15.28
C ASN A 185 6.20 5.73 -13.86
N GLY A 186 6.15 4.40 -13.78
CA GLY A 186 6.26 3.70 -12.49
C GLY A 186 4.90 3.36 -11.85
N PRO A 187 4.86 3.17 -10.52
CA PRO A 187 3.71 2.66 -9.80
C PRO A 187 2.44 3.49 -9.99
N ILE A 188 1.29 2.83 -10.00
CA ILE A 188 -0.02 3.49 -10.03
C ILE A 188 -0.24 4.25 -8.72
N VAL A 189 -0.55 5.53 -8.82
CA VAL A 189 -0.82 6.40 -7.68
C VAL A 189 -2.34 6.60 -7.54
N PRO A 190 -2.99 6.04 -6.50
CA PRO A 190 -4.42 6.23 -6.29
C PRO A 190 -4.74 7.67 -5.86
N VAL A 191 -5.89 8.19 -6.34
CA VAL A 191 -6.46 9.46 -5.89
C VAL A 191 -7.64 9.17 -4.98
N LEU A 192 -7.49 9.52 -3.72
CA LEU A 192 -8.42 9.25 -2.64
C LEU A 192 -9.29 10.49 -2.38
N MET A 193 -10.59 10.31 -2.38
CA MET A 193 -11.57 11.39 -2.20
C MET A 193 -12.60 11.06 -1.11
N ASP A 194 -12.56 9.85 -0.58
CA ASP A 194 -13.50 9.34 0.42
C ASP A 194 -13.14 9.84 1.81
N GLU A 195 -14.13 10.18 2.63
CA GLU A 195 -13.91 10.55 4.03
C GLU A 195 -13.29 9.42 4.87
N ASN A 196 -13.43 8.16 4.42
CA ASN A 196 -12.80 6.98 5.01
C ASN A 196 -11.49 6.60 4.29
N PHE A 197 -10.75 7.59 3.80
CA PHE A 197 -9.53 7.38 3.00
C PHE A 197 -8.44 6.61 3.75
N GLU A 198 -8.46 6.57 5.07
CA GLU A 198 -7.44 5.89 5.90
C GLU A 198 -7.28 4.43 5.53
N MET A 199 -8.38 3.76 5.24
CA MET A 199 -8.34 2.37 4.82
C MET A 199 -7.56 2.17 3.50
N TRP A 200 -7.60 3.16 2.59
CA TRP A 200 -6.91 3.12 1.31
C TRP A 200 -5.44 3.52 1.41
N LEU A 201 -5.04 4.13 2.53
CA LEU A 201 -3.64 4.43 2.83
C LEU A 201 -2.87 3.21 3.34
N MET A 202 -3.55 2.10 3.66
CA MET A 202 -2.89 0.86 4.06
C MET A 202 -2.69 -0.04 2.84
N ARG A 203 -1.44 -0.42 2.59
CA ARG A 203 -1.06 -1.43 1.60
C ARG A 203 -1.24 -2.82 2.19
N GLU A 204 -1.67 -3.73 1.35
CA GLU A 204 -1.98 -5.11 1.73
C GLU A 204 -0.95 -6.06 1.11
N GLN A 205 -0.40 -6.96 1.92
CA GLN A 205 0.45 -8.05 1.47
C GLN A 205 -0.09 -9.37 2.02
N SER A 206 -0.19 -10.37 1.19
CA SER A 206 -0.58 -11.73 1.56
C SER A 206 0.65 -12.64 1.44
N VAL A 207 0.97 -13.36 2.51
CA VAL A 207 2.11 -14.27 2.56
C VAL A 207 1.60 -15.66 2.90
N CYS A 208 1.74 -16.59 1.98
CA CYS A 208 1.39 -17.98 2.16
C CYS A 208 2.66 -18.83 2.19
N ILE A 209 2.83 -19.61 3.26
CA ILE A 209 4.01 -20.45 3.49
C ILE A 209 3.56 -21.89 3.60
N ASP A 210 4.11 -22.78 2.77
CA ASP A 210 4.04 -24.22 3.01
C ASP A 210 5.04 -24.56 4.13
N THR A 211 4.50 -24.87 5.32
CA THR A 211 5.29 -25.18 6.52
C THR A 211 5.78 -26.61 6.52
N THR A 212 5.20 -27.50 5.71
CA THR A 212 5.66 -28.90 5.58
C THR A 212 7.02 -28.97 4.90
N ALA A 213 7.34 -28.01 4.04
CA ALA A 213 8.64 -27.91 3.37
C ALA A 213 9.74 -27.22 4.22
N ALA A 214 9.43 -26.78 5.43
CA ALA A 214 10.33 -25.99 6.29
C ALA A 214 11.52 -26.79 6.89
N GLY A 215 11.55 -28.13 6.65
CA GLY A 215 12.77 -28.91 6.89
C GLY A 215 13.31 -28.88 8.32
N GLY A 216 12.46 -29.02 9.33
CA GLY A 216 12.86 -29.09 10.74
C GLY A 216 12.80 -27.76 11.50
N ASN A 217 12.25 -26.71 10.96
CA ASN A 217 11.90 -25.53 11.74
C ASN A 217 10.63 -25.80 12.57
N ALA A 218 10.85 -26.23 13.84
CA ALA A 218 9.77 -26.57 14.76
C ALA A 218 8.83 -25.38 15.04
N ALA A 219 9.30 -24.14 14.95
CA ALA A 219 8.48 -22.96 15.16
C ALA A 219 7.44 -22.74 14.04
N LEU A 220 7.75 -23.15 12.79
CA LEU A 220 6.79 -23.11 11.69
C LEU A 220 5.80 -24.28 11.71
N LEU A 221 6.11 -25.35 12.42
CA LEU A 221 5.24 -26.53 12.56
C LEU A 221 4.27 -26.39 13.76
N ALA A 222 4.55 -25.46 14.66
CA ALA A 222 3.77 -25.23 15.88
C ALA A 222 2.77 -24.04 15.76
N SER A 223 2.74 -23.35 14.61
CA SER A 223 1.86 -22.20 14.32
C SER A 223 0.54 -22.65 13.59
#